data_64807db8e3d2da9623f52fba1ccb01e1
#
_entry.id   64807db8e3d2da9623f52fba1ccb01e1
#
_cell.length_a   1.000
_cell.length_b   1.000
_cell.length_c   1.000
_cell.angle_alpha   90.00
_cell.angle_beta   90.00
_cell.angle_gamma   90.00
#
_symmetry.space_group_name_H-M   'P 1'
#
loop_
_entity.id
_entity.type
_entity.pdbx_description
1 polymer ?
#
loop_
_entity_poly.entity_id
_entity_poly.type
_entity_poly.pdbx_seq_one_letter_code
_entity_poly.pdbx_strand_id
1 'polypeptide(L)'
;MPTKKNSHVLEDAEQLDAVLKRMKRAQGQVAAVVRMLEEGRSCEDVVHQMAAVGKAVNTAAFTLISASLKECLIEDGRNQAETTEKLQKLFLSLA
;
A
#
# COMPACT_ATOMS: atom_id res chain seq x y z
N MET A 1 -5.94 20.30 -10.45
CA MET A 1 -4.53 20.28 -10.06
C MET A 1 -3.71 19.58 -11.11
N PRO A 2 -2.67 20.21 -11.59
CA PRO A 2 -1.81 19.53 -12.55
C PRO A 2 -1.05 18.40 -11.86
N THR A 3 -1.02 17.26 -12.50
CA THR A 3 -0.24 16.13 -12.04
C THR A 3 1.23 16.38 -12.31
N LYS A 4 2.10 15.99 -11.42
CA LYS A 4 3.53 16.05 -11.65
C LYS A 4 3.89 15.09 -12.77
N LYS A 5 4.84 15.47 -13.62
CA LYS A 5 5.22 14.67 -14.78
C LYS A 5 5.66 13.25 -14.45
N ASN A 6 6.29 13.06 -13.28
CA ASN A 6 6.84 11.74 -12.88
C ASN A 6 5.94 10.99 -11.92
N SER A 7 4.74 11.49 -11.70
CA SER A 7 3.80 10.84 -10.81
C SER A 7 2.97 9.85 -11.58
N HIS A 8 2.81 8.67 -10.99
CA HIS A 8 1.96 7.65 -11.58
C HIS A 8 0.75 7.42 -10.68
N VAL A 9 -0.41 7.33 -11.29
CA VAL A 9 -1.64 6.98 -10.61
C VAL A 9 -2.12 5.66 -11.19
N LEU A 10 -2.39 4.71 -10.33
CA LEU A 10 -2.86 3.38 -10.77
C LEU A 10 -4.20 3.53 -11.48
N GLU A 11 -4.26 3.08 -12.73
CA GLU A 11 -5.45 3.23 -13.57
C GLU A 11 -6.25 1.94 -13.74
N ASP A 12 -5.61 0.78 -13.60
CA ASP A 12 -6.28 -0.51 -13.73
C ASP A 12 -7.34 -0.65 -12.63
N ALA A 13 -8.61 -0.68 -13.03
CA ALA A 13 -9.71 -0.69 -12.09
C ALA A 13 -9.72 -1.93 -11.20
N GLU A 14 -9.35 -3.09 -11.74
CA GLU A 14 -9.29 -4.32 -10.96
C GLU A 14 -8.20 -4.27 -9.91
N GLN A 15 -7.03 -3.78 -10.27
CA GLN A 15 -5.91 -3.66 -9.35
C GLN A 15 -6.19 -2.62 -8.28
N LEU A 16 -6.78 -1.50 -8.68
CA LEU A 16 -7.16 -0.46 -7.73
C LEU A 16 -8.18 -1.00 -6.71
N ASP A 17 -9.17 -1.74 -7.19
CA ASP A 17 -10.17 -2.35 -6.32
C ASP A 17 -9.53 -3.33 -5.34
N ALA A 18 -8.59 -4.13 -5.80
CA ALA A 18 -7.87 -5.07 -4.94
C ALA A 18 -7.11 -4.35 -3.82
N VAL A 19 -6.42 -3.27 -4.16
CA VAL A 19 -5.68 -2.46 -3.17
C VAL A 19 -6.65 -1.82 -2.18
N LEU A 20 -7.75 -1.26 -2.68
CA LEU A 20 -8.77 -0.65 -1.83
C LEU A 20 -9.37 -1.64 -0.83
N LYS A 21 -9.68 -2.86 -1.29
CA LYS A 21 -10.24 -3.88 -0.40
C LYS A 21 -9.25 -4.26 0.69
N ARG A 22 -7.97 -4.40 0.34
CA ARG A 22 -6.92 -4.70 1.32
C ARG A 22 -6.78 -3.57 2.33
N MET A 23 -6.82 -2.32 1.87
CA MET A 23 -6.70 -1.17 2.76
C MET A 23 -7.93 -1.02 3.66
N LYS A 24 -9.12 -1.29 3.16
CA LYS A 24 -10.32 -1.26 3.97
C LYS A 24 -10.29 -2.33 5.06
N ARG A 25 -9.76 -3.50 4.74
CA ARG A 25 -9.57 -4.56 5.74
C ARG A 25 -8.57 -4.11 6.80
N ALA A 26 -7.45 -3.52 6.38
CA ALA A 26 -6.44 -2.99 7.30
C ALA A 26 -7.04 -1.90 8.19
N GLN A 27 -7.89 -1.06 7.64
CA GLN A 27 -8.57 -0.01 8.40
C GLN A 27 -9.40 -0.62 9.53
N GLY A 28 -10.14 -1.70 9.25
CA GLY A 28 -10.88 -2.41 10.27
C GLY A 28 -9.98 -3.02 11.35
N GLN A 29 -8.81 -3.51 10.95
CA GLN A 29 -7.84 -4.08 11.89
C GLN A 29 -7.23 -3.00 12.78
N VAL A 30 -6.99 -1.81 12.23
CA VAL A 30 -6.52 -0.66 13.03
C VAL A 30 -7.58 -0.28 14.07
N ALA A 31 -8.84 -0.24 13.65
CA ALA A 31 -9.93 0.04 14.57
C ALA A 31 -9.99 -0.99 15.71
N ALA A 32 -9.72 -2.26 15.39
CA ALA A 32 -9.65 -3.31 16.39
C ALA A 32 -8.53 -3.07 17.41
N VAL A 33 -7.37 -2.61 16.95
CA VAL A 33 -6.25 -2.28 17.84
C VAL A 33 -6.64 -1.16 18.80
N VAL A 34 -7.28 -0.12 18.28
CA VAL A 34 -7.75 1.00 19.12
C VAL A 34 -8.70 0.47 20.20
N ARG A 35 -9.64 -0.39 19.81
CA ARG A 35 -10.60 -0.97 20.74
C ARG A 35 -9.92 -1.83 21.80
N MET A 36 -8.94 -2.64 21.39
CA MET A 36 -8.20 -3.48 22.32
C MET A 36 -7.46 -2.64 23.36
N LEU A 37 -6.87 -1.52 22.94
CA LEU A 37 -6.18 -0.60 23.86
C LEU A 37 -7.19 0.04 24.83
N GLU A 38 -8.33 0.44 24.32
CA GLU A 38 -9.38 1.03 25.15
C GLU A 38 -9.94 0.06 26.18
N GLU A 39 -10.01 -1.24 25.82
CA GLU A 39 -10.49 -2.30 26.69
C GLU A 39 -9.43 -2.81 27.66
N GLY A 40 -8.22 -2.33 27.55
CA GLY A 40 -7.14 -2.77 28.44
C GLY A 40 -6.66 -4.17 28.18
N ARG A 41 -6.67 -4.60 26.90
CA ARG A 41 -6.16 -5.93 26.52
C ARG A 41 -4.66 -6.02 26.77
N SER A 42 -4.15 -7.22 26.91
CA SER A 42 -2.73 -7.41 27.19
C SER A 42 -1.84 -6.84 26.09
N CYS A 43 -0.65 -6.37 26.49
CA CYS A 43 0.31 -5.83 25.52
C CYS A 43 0.66 -6.87 24.46
N GLU A 44 0.79 -8.13 24.85
CA GLU A 44 1.09 -9.20 23.92
C GLU A 44 0.01 -9.32 22.83
N ASP A 45 -1.26 -9.33 23.22
CA ASP A 45 -2.38 -9.41 22.27
C ASP A 45 -2.39 -8.20 21.33
N VAL A 46 -2.19 -7.01 21.89
CA VAL A 46 -2.19 -5.77 21.11
C VAL A 46 -1.05 -5.77 20.10
N VAL A 47 0.16 -6.16 20.51
CA VAL A 47 1.31 -6.20 19.63
C VAL A 47 1.12 -7.22 18.51
N HIS A 48 0.54 -8.39 18.82
CA HIS A 48 0.22 -9.39 17.79
C HIS A 48 -0.71 -8.79 16.73
N GLN A 49 -1.73 -8.07 17.18
CA GLN A 49 -2.67 -7.44 16.24
C GLN A 49 -1.99 -6.33 15.44
N MET A 50 -1.13 -5.54 16.07
CA MET A 50 -0.38 -4.48 15.37
C MET A 50 0.53 -5.06 14.30
N ALA A 51 1.17 -6.19 14.59
CA ALA A 51 2.02 -6.88 13.60
C ALA A 51 1.19 -7.32 12.39
N ALA A 52 -0.01 -7.83 12.63
CA ALA A 52 -0.92 -8.22 11.54
C ALA A 52 -1.33 -7.02 10.70
N VAL A 53 -1.60 -5.87 11.34
CA VAL A 53 -1.94 -4.63 10.64
C VAL A 53 -0.77 -4.19 9.75
N GLY A 54 0.44 -4.20 10.30
CA GLY A 54 1.63 -3.81 9.55
C GLY A 54 1.82 -4.67 8.31
N LYS A 55 1.66 -5.98 8.47
CA LYS A 55 1.76 -6.93 7.37
C LYS A 55 0.71 -6.67 6.30
N ALA A 56 -0.53 -6.41 6.72
CA ALA A 56 -1.63 -6.14 5.79
C ALA A 56 -1.37 -4.86 4.98
N VAL A 57 -0.92 -3.79 5.64
CA VAL A 57 -0.60 -2.53 4.98
C VAL A 57 0.56 -2.71 4.01
N ASN A 58 1.61 -3.40 4.42
CA ASN A 58 2.76 -3.65 3.55
C ASN A 58 2.37 -4.48 2.33
N THR A 59 1.51 -5.48 2.50
CA THR A 59 1.02 -6.28 1.38
C THR A 59 0.26 -5.41 0.38
N ALA A 60 -0.59 -4.52 0.89
CA ALA A 60 -1.31 -3.59 0.02
C ALA A 60 -0.34 -2.66 -0.73
N ALA A 61 0.68 -2.16 -0.05
CA ALA A 61 1.69 -1.29 -0.66
C ALA A 61 2.47 -2.03 -1.75
N PHE A 62 2.89 -3.27 -1.49
CA PHE A 62 3.57 -4.08 -2.51
C PHE A 62 2.67 -4.32 -3.73
N THR A 63 1.40 -4.60 -3.50
CA THR A 63 0.44 -4.80 -4.57
C THR A 63 0.31 -3.53 -5.42
N LEU A 64 0.18 -2.39 -4.75
CA LEU A 64 0.08 -1.09 -5.43
C LEU A 64 1.33 -0.79 -6.26
N ILE A 65 2.51 -0.98 -5.68
CA ILE A 65 3.78 -0.72 -6.36
C ILE A 65 3.93 -1.67 -7.55
N SER A 66 3.66 -2.96 -7.37
CA SER A 66 3.79 -3.95 -8.44
C SER A 66 2.85 -3.64 -9.61
N ALA A 67 1.60 -3.31 -9.32
CA ALA A 67 0.63 -2.97 -10.36
C ALA A 67 1.04 -1.68 -11.08
N SER A 68 1.52 -0.69 -10.33
CA SER A 68 1.97 0.58 -10.90
C SER A 68 3.20 0.39 -11.80
N LEU A 69 4.15 -0.45 -11.37
CA LEU A 69 5.32 -0.77 -12.19
C LEU A 69 4.91 -1.44 -13.49
N LYS A 70 3.97 -2.37 -13.42
CA LYS A 70 3.46 -3.04 -14.60
C LYS A 70 2.86 -2.04 -15.58
N GLU A 71 2.07 -1.10 -15.09
CA GLU A 71 1.50 -0.06 -15.94
C GLU A 71 2.57 0.83 -16.54
N CYS A 72 3.57 1.21 -15.76
CA CYS A 72 4.68 2.03 -16.24
C CYS A 72 5.46 1.35 -17.36
N LEU A 73 5.65 0.03 -17.27
CA LEU A 73 6.38 -0.73 -18.28
C LEU A 73 5.61 -0.85 -19.59
N ILE A 74 4.28 -0.77 -19.53
CA ILE A 74 3.43 -0.86 -20.72
C ILE A 74 3.29 0.52 -21.37
N GLU A 75 3.22 1.57 -20.56
CA GLU A 75 3.07 2.92 -21.08
C GLU A 75 4.31 3.39 -21.82
N ASP A 76 4.08 4.04 -22.94
CA ASP A 76 5.13 4.64 -23.74
C ASP A 76 5.26 6.11 -23.38
N GLY A 77 5.80 6.41 -22.19
CA GLY A 77 5.91 7.77 -21.68
C GLY A 77 7.34 8.21 -21.44
N ARG A 78 7.56 9.53 -21.53
CA ARG A 78 8.88 10.13 -21.32
C ARG A 78 9.44 9.88 -19.94
N ASN A 79 8.56 9.79 -18.95
CA ASN A 79 8.96 9.68 -17.54
C ASN A 79 8.88 8.26 -17.01
N GLN A 80 8.71 7.30 -17.91
CA GLN A 80 8.56 5.92 -17.53
C GLN A 80 9.73 5.39 -16.69
N ALA A 81 10.95 5.61 -17.17
CA ALA A 81 12.14 5.13 -16.48
C ALA A 81 12.29 5.79 -15.12
N GLU A 82 12.04 7.08 -15.04
CA GLU A 82 12.14 7.83 -13.79
C GLU A 82 11.10 7.39 -12.77
N THR A 83 9.87 7.21 -13.21
CA THR A 83 8.78 6.74 -12.36
C THR A 83 9.06 5.32 -11.87
N THR A 84 9.54 4.46 -12.76
CA THR A 84 9.90 3.09 -12.41
C THR A 84 10.97 3.05 -11.33
N GLU A 85 12.00 3.90 -11.47
CA GLU A 85 13.06 3.99 -10.47
C GLU A 85 12.51 4.40 -9.11
N LYS A 86 11.64 5.40 -9.09
CA LYS A 86 11.02 5.86 -7.83
C LYS A 86 10.21 4.75 -7.17
N LEU A 87 9.43 4.02 -7.94
CA LEU A 87 8.62 2.93 -7.41
C LEU A 87 9.48 1.80 -6.87
N GLN A 88 10.60 1.50 -7.55
CA GLN A 88 11.55 0.49 -7.06
C GLN A 88 12.16 0.90 -5.73
N LYS A 89 12.51 2.16 -5.57
CA LYS A 89 13.06 2.66 -4.31
C LYS A 89 12.03 2.54 -3.18
N LEU A 90 10.79 2.85 -3.47
CA LEU A 90 9.71 2.70 -2.49
C LEU A 90 9.51 1.24 -2.10
N PHE A 91 9.55 0.34 -3.08
CA PHE A 91 9.46 -1.09 -2.82
C PHE A 91 10.57 -1.54 -1.87
N LEU A 92 11.79 -1.12 -2.13
CA LEU A 92 12.93 -1.49 -1.29
C LEU A 92 12.82 -0.92 0.12
N SER A 93 12.20 0.24 0.26
CA SER A 93 12.05 0.86 1.57
C SER A 93 11.07 0.09 2.47
N LEU A 94 10.20 -0.72 1.89
CA LEU A 94 9.25 -1.54 2.64
C LEU A 94 9.81 -2.91 3.05
N ALA A 95 10.90 -3.31 2.42
CA ALA A 95 11.50 -4.64 2.64
C ALA A 95 12.34 -4.72 3.97
#